data_906d7510d7ebaaeca331f9ce4be82f28
#
_entry.id   906d7510d7ebaaeca331f9ce4be82f28
#
_cell.length_a   1.000
_cell.length_b   1.000
_cell.length_c   1.000
_cell.angle_alpha   90.00
_cell.angle_beta   90.00
_cell.angle_gamma   90.00
#
_symmetry.space_group_name_H-M   'P 1'
#
loop_
_entity.id
_entity.type
_entity.pdbx_description
1 polymer ?
#
loop_
_entity_poly.entity_id
_entity_poly.type
_entity_poly.pdbx_seq_one_letter_code
_entity_poly.pdbx_strand_id
1 'polypeptide(L)'
;LAAIQLLEVPDIELDLAIDALIDQYSQNESLKLLDDYVGRITVMDSLEVKEGLSGIVLKLDEKTHTDESVSNMSDLLLFQEEGVEEHTCIPLGINNDFDSKVGGAYREELIMLGGKRGSGKSLVSANMVANQYEMGNTSIYFTIEMTAMETFQRITSMLSGVSYANIRKNNLDTQEMNALAKTRAGMFLESEKIYDNFLDNRDALTFERKLTSECALKPDNQIIIVDDRSLSLTSIDLQLQKAKAQFGDRLSLVV
;
A
#
# COMPACT_ATOMS: atom_id res chain seq x y z
N LEU A 1 19.72 51.15 33.58
CA LEU A 1 18.57 50.97 32.67
C LEU A 1 19.13 50.94 31.26
N ALA A 2 19.48 49.74 30.78
CA ALA A 2 19.89 49.50 29.40
C ALA A 2 18.68 49.74 28.50
N ALA A 3 18.84 50.56 27.48
CA ALA A 3 17.88 50.77 26.44
C ALA A 3 17.69 49.42 25.72
N ILE A 4 16.51 48.86 25.82
CA ILE A 4 16.07 47.80 24.93
C ILE A 4 15.93 48.46 23.57
N GLN A 5 16.90 48.26 22.67
CA GLN A 5 16.71 48.56 21.27
C GLN A 5 15.52 47.76 20.79
N LEU A 6 14.46 48.44 20.40
CA LEU A 6 13.38 47.85 19.63
C LEU A 6 14.02 47.34 18.33
N LEU A 7 14.29 46.05 18.27
CA LEU A 7 14.51 45.37 17.01
C LEU A 7 13.20 45.56 16.21
N GLU A 8 13.31 46.27 15.09
CA GLU A 8 12.24 46.23 14.09
C GLU A 8 12.11 44.77 13.68
N VAL A 9 11.10 44.12 14.22
CA VAL A 9 10.69 42.78 13.77
C VAL A 9 10.08 43.00 12.39
N PRO A 10 10.66 42.44 11.30
CA PRO A 10 10.03 42.53 10.01
C PRO A 10 8.62 41.95 10.14
N ASP A 11 7.67 42.51 9.42
CA ASP A 11 6.28 42.07 9.36
C ASP A 11 6.25 40.70 8.64
N ILE A 12 6.68 39.68 9.36
CA ILE A 12 6.61 38.28 8.90
C ILE A 12 5.20 37.83 9.27
N GLU A 13 4.45 37.35 8.28
CA GLU A 13 3.16 36.70 8.53
C GLU A 13 3.36 35.62 9.59
N LEU A 14 2.48 35.59 10.58
CA LEU A 14 2.58 34.69 11.75
C LEU A 14 2.78 33.22 11.32
N ASP A 15 2.10 32.81 10.27
CA ASP A 15 2.17 31.45 9.72
C ASP A 15 3.58 31.11 9.21
N LEU A 16 4.22 32.01 8.47
CA LEU A 16 5.61 31.83 8.02
C LEU A 16 6.60 31.75 9.19
N ALA A 17 6.33 32.46 10.27
CA ALA A 17 7.18 32.42 11.48
C ALA A 17 6.99 31.06 12.21
N ILE A 18 5.78 30.56 12.28
CA ILE A 18 5.45 29.25 12.86
C ILE A 18 6.11 28.14 12.05
N ASP A 19 5.98 28.14 10.73
CA ASP A 19 6.59 27.16 9.84
C ASP A 19 8.12 27.13 10.01
N ALA A 20 8.75 28.30 10.05
CA ALA A 20 10.19 28.39 10.28
C ALA A 20 10.63 27.85 11.66
N LEU A 21 9.81 28.02 12.70
CA LEU A 21 10.06 27.46 14.03
C LEU A 21 9.89 25.93 14.03
N ILE A 22 8.88 25.39 13.34
CA ILE A 22 8.66 23.95 13.19
C ILE A 22 9.83 23.32 12.44
N ASP A 23 10.28 23.93 11.35
CA ASP A 23 11.43 23.46 10.57
C ASP A 23 12.70 23.44 11.44
N GLN A 24 12.97 24.50 12.18
CA GLN A 24 14.15 24.58 13.05
C GLN A 24 14.08 23.57 14.21
N TYR A 25 12.89 23.37 14.79
CA TYR A 25 12.67 22.36 15.81
C TYR A 25 12.89 20.96 15.27
N SER A 26 12.32 20.66 14.09
CA SER A 26 12.48 19.39 13.40
C SER A 26 13.95 19.08 13.10
N GLN A 27 14.71 20.06 12.60
CA GLN A 27 16.15 19.91 12.36
C GLN A 27 16.92 19.59 13.64
N ASN A 28 16.65 20.33 14.72
CA ASN A 28 17.34 20.14 16.00
C ASN A 28 17.02 18.77 16.63
N GLU A 29 15.76 18.32 16.58
CA GLU A 29 15.37 17.00 17.09
C GLU A 29 15.94 15.88 16.21
N SER A 30 15.98 16.06 14.88
CA SER A 30 16.64 15.14 13.96
C SER A 30 18.10 14.93 14.32
N LEU A 31 18.83 16.03 14.54
CA LEU A 31 20.25 15.97 14.90
C LEU A 31 20.46 15.23 16.22
N LYS A 32 19.65 15.49 17.26
CA LYS A 32 19.74 14.80 18.55
C LYS A 32 19.48 13.29 18.42
N LEU A 33 18.40 12.91 17.70
CA LEU A 33 18.03 11.51 17.52
C LEU A 33 19.07 10.75 16.69
N LEU A 34 19.65 11.41 15.67
CA LEU A 34 20.70 10.83 14.85
C LEU A 34 22.01 10.71 15.61
N ASP A 35 22.40 11.69 16.43
CA ASP A 35 23.64 11.65 17.21
C ASP A 35 23.61 10.51 18.23
N ASP A 36 22.50 10.35 18.95
CA ASP A 36 22.27 9.23 19.88
C ASP A 36 22.28 7.87 19.15
N TYR A 37 21.78 7.83 17.91
CA TYR A 37 21.74 6.63 17.11
C TYR A 37 23.11 6.26 16.53
N VAL A 38 23.86 7.23 15.98
CA VAL A 38 25.19 7.01 15.39
C VAL A 38 26.15 6.38 16.41
N GLY A 39 26.05 6.73 17.67
CA GLY A 39 26.85 6.12 18.74
C GLY A 39 26.63 4.62 18.92
N ARG A 40 25.50 4.09 18.45
CA ARG A 40 25.11 2.67 18.60
C ARG A 40 25.17 1.87 17.30
N ILE A 41 25.21 2.51 16.15
CA ILE A 41 25.10 1.87 14.83
C ILE A 41 26.21 0.84 14.56
N THR A 42 27.39 1.01 15.16
CA THR A 42 28.56 0.15 14.94
C THR A 42 28.42 -1.25 15.51
N VAL A 43 27.49 -1.46 16.44
CA VAL A 43 27.23 -2.74 17.11
C VAL A 43 25.91 -3.39 16.67
N MET A 44 25.16 -2.74 15.77
CA MET A 44 23.86 -3.18 15.27
C MET A 44 24.01 -4.02 14.00
N ASP A 45 23.13 -5.00 13.83
CA ASP A 45 22.99 -5.68 12.55
C ASP A 45 22.21 -4.85 11.51
N SER A 46 22.14 -5.34 10.27
CA SER A 46 21.50 -4.58 9.17
C SER A 46 19.99 -4.41 9.34
N LEU A 47 19.33 -5.30 10.09
CA LEU A 47 17.89 -5.21 10.39
C LEU A 47 17.66 -4.17 11.48
N GLU A 48 18.42 -4.25 12.58
CA GLU A 48 18.39 -3.29 13.68
C GLU A 48 18.68 -1.86 13.21
N VAL A 49 19.61 -1.71 12.24
CA VAL A 49 19.89 -0.40 11.62
C VAL A 49 18.67 0.15 10.88
N LYS A 50 17.99 -0.67 10.10
CA LYS A 50 16.78 -0.24 9.37
C LYS A 50 15.63 0.11 10.32
N GLU A 51 15.40 -0.73 11.33
CA GLU A 51 14.34 -0.50 12.32
C GLU A 51 14.63 0.76 13.15
N GLY A 52 15.90 0.97 13.55
CA GLY A 52 16.30 2.16 14.28
C GLY A 52 16.11 3.46 13.51
N LEU A 53 16.48 3.49 12.21
CA LEU A 53 16.26 4.65 11.35
C LEU A 53 14.77 4.92 11.14
N SER A 54 13.96 3.90 10.89
CA SER A 54 12.50 4.04 10.78
C SER A 54 11.88 4.55 12.08
N GLY A 55 12.36 4.08 13.23
CA GLY A 55 11.91 4.57 14.54
C GLY A 55 12.27 6.04 14.80
N ILE A 56 13.35 6.55 14.22
CA ILE A 56 13.71 7.98 14.30
C ILE A 56 12.72 8.81 13.48
N VAL A 57 12.41 8.36 12.25
CA VAL A 57 11.44 9.05 11.37
C VAL A 57 10.07 9.14 12.05
N LEU A 58 9.56 8.01 12.59
CA LEU A 58 8.27 8.01 13.30
C LEU A 58 8.24 8.95 14.51
N LYS A 59 9.32 8.98 15.30
CA LYS A 59 9.41 9.90 16.45
C LYS A 59 9.48 11.37 16.04
N LEU A 60 10.07 11.65 14.89
CA LEU A 60 10.08 13.02 14.35
C LEU A 60 8.69 13.42 13.90
N ASP A 61 8.02 12.56 13.16
CA ASP A 61 6.66 12.78 12.69
C ASP A 61 5.70 13.03 13.88
N GLU A 62 5.74 12.19 14.90
CA GLU A 62 4.93 12.33 16.13
C GLU A 62 5.18 13.65 16.85
N LYS A 63 6.41 14.18 16.84
CA LYS A 63 6.78 15.43 17.54
C LYS A 63 6.54 16.69 16.71
N THR A 64 6.55 16.58 15.39
CA THR A 64 6.37 17.72 14.47
C THR A 64 4.96 17.83 13.93
N HIS A 65 4.11 16.82 14.18
CA HIS A 65 2.69 16.89 13.84
C HIS A 65 2.04 17.98 14.69
N THR A 66 1.71 19.09 14.06
CA THR A 66 0.81 20.07 14.63
C THR A 66 -0.59 19.50 14.48
N ASP A 67 -1.32 19.42 15.60
CA ASP A 67 -2.74 19.01 15.61
C ASP A 67 -3.62 20.03 14.85
N GLU A 68 -3.46 20.12 13.54
CA GLU A 68 -4.37 20.90 12.67
C GLU A 68 -5.76 20.24 12.57
N SER A 69 -5.94 19.08 13.18
CA SER A 69 -7.16 18.26 13.06
C SER A 69 -8.25 18.56 14.10
N VAL A 70 -8.07 19.53 15.01
CA VAL A 70 -9.10 19.87 15.98
C VAL A 70 -10.05 20.91 15.40
N SER A 71 -11.12 20.45 14.78
CA SER A 71 -12.21 21.32 14.31
C SER A 71 -13.33 21.37 15.34
N ASN A 72 -13.79 22.59 15.65
CA ASN A 72 -14.98 22.76 16.46
C ASN A 72 -16.21 22.49 15.58
N MET A 73 -17.18 21.72 16.07
CA MET A 73 -18.38 21.37 15.31
C MET A 73 -19.17 22.60 14.82
N SER A 74 -19.05 23.75 15.52
CA SER A 74 -19.68 25.01 15.11
C SER A 74 -19.03 25.67 13.90
N ASP A 75 -17.79 25.30 13.58
CA ASP A 75 -17.00 25.89 12.50
C ASP A 75 -17.08 25.07 11.20
N LEU A 76 -17.69 23.88 11.29
CA LEU A 76 -17.89 22.99 10.16
C LEU A 76 -19.18 23.32 9.38
N LEU A 77 -19.06 23.40 8.07
CA LEU A 77 -20.20 23.61 7.18
C LEU A 77 -20.85 22.28 6.81
N LEU A 78 -22.16 22.14 7.09
CA LEU A 78 -22.90 20.93 6.72
C LEU A 78 -23.15 20.84 5.20
N PHE A 79 -23.35 21.99 4.55
CA PHE A 79 -23.58 22.07 3.11
C PHE A 79 -22.32 22.65 2.46
N GLN A 80 -21.68 21.82 1.65
CA GLN A 80 -20.49 22.23 0.91
C GLN A 80 -20.91 22.85 -0.43
N GLU A 81 -20.16 23.83 -0.91
CA GLU A 81 -20.37 24.38 -2.26
C GLU A 81 -20.04 23.33 -3.34
N GLU A 82 -20.76 23.39 -4.47
CA GLU A 82 -20.48 22.53 -5.64
C GLU A 82 -19.03 22.77 -6.10
N GLY A 83 -18.18 21.73 -6.01
CA GLY A 83 -16.77 21.80 -6.43
C GLY A 83 -15.75 21.41 -5.38
N VAL A 84 -16.16 21.13 -4.14
CA VAL A 84 -15.32 20.40 -3.19
C VAL A 84 -15.16 18.97 -3.73
N GLU A 85 -13.92 18.50 -3.87
CA GLU A 85 -13.63 17.16 -4.36
C GLU A 85 -14.49 16.15 -3.61
N GLU A 86 -15.45 15.52 -4.31
CA GLU A 86 -16.17 14.38 -3.76
C GLU A 86 -15.11 13.39 -3.32
N HIS A 87 -15.05 13.07 -2.04
CA HIS A 87 -14.23 11.98 -1.52
C HIS A 87 -14.64 10.72 -2.26
N THR A 88 -13.90 10.39 -3.30
CA THR A 88 -14.25 9.31 -4.21
C THR A 88 -14.19 8.01 -3.44
N CYS A 89 -15.35 7.42 -3.22
CA CYS A 89 -15.48 6.16 -2.53
C CYS A 89 -14.87 5.04 -3.40
N ILE A 90 -14.01 4.23 -2.82
CA ILE A 90 -13.38 3.10 -3.50
C ILE A 90 -14.26 1.86 -3.26
N PRO A 91 -14.89 1.30 -4.31
CA PRO A 91 -15.68 0.08 -4.16
C PRO A 91 -14.81 -1.05 -3.58
N LEU A 92 -15.30 -1.74 -2.57
CA LEU A 92 -14.55 -2.84 -1.95
C LEU A 92 -14.51 -4.09 -2.85
N GLY A 93 -15.47 -4.20 -3.79
CA GLY A 93 -15.55 -5.34 -4.69
C GLY A 93 -15.99 -6.63 -4.00
N ILE A 94 -16.71 -6.55 -2.89
CA ILE A 94 -17.27 -7.73 -2.21
C ILE A 94 -18.40 -8.31 -3.04
N ASN A 95 -19.37 -7.49 -3.38
CA ASN A 95 -20.37 -7.71 -4.42
C ASN A 95 -21.07 -6.39 -4.76
N ASN A 96 -21.70 -6.33 -5.94
CA ASN A 96 -22.35 -5.10 -6.43
C ASN A 96 -23.44 -4.57 -5.49
N ASP A 97 -24.22 -5.45 -4.86
CA ASP A 97 -25.28 -5.02 -3.95
C ASP A 97 -24.72 -4.45 -2.64
N PHE A 98 -23.61 -4.99 -2.17
CA PHE A 98 -22.93 -4.49 -0.98
C PHE A 98 -22.33 -3.12 -1.26
N ASP A 99 -21.52 -3.02 -2.31
CA ASP A 99 -20.84 -1.77 -2.67
C ASP A 99 -21.83 -0.64 -3.01
N SER A 100 -22.97 -0.97 -3.68
CA SER A 100 -24.00 0.03 -4.00
C SER A 100 -24.74 0.55 -2.76
N LYS A 101 -24.84 -0.24 -1.70
CA LYS A 101 -25.55 0.15 -0.45
C LYS A 101 -24.64 0.82 0.56
N VAL A 102 -23.40 0.37 0.66
CA VAL A 102 -22.40 0.86 1.61
C VAL A 102 -21.61 2.01 1.03
N GLY A 103 -21.49 2.06 -0.31
CA GLY A 103 -20.74 3.07 -1.04
C GLY A 103 -19.25 2.75 -1.18
N GLY A 104 -18.76 1.64 -0.62
CA GLY A 104 -17.34 1.28 -0.60
C GLY A 104 -16.61 1.84 0.62
N ALA A 105 -15.32 2.12 0.51
CA ALA A 105 -14.49 2.71 1.53
C ALA A 105 -13.97 4.08 1.09
N TYR A 106 -13.84 5.00 2.02
CA TYR A 106 -13.12 6.24 1.80
C TYR A 106 -11.62 6.05 2.06
N ARG A 107 -10.79 6.92 1.50
CA ARG A 107 -9.36 6.95 1.83
C ARG A 107 -9.20 7.17 3.33
N GLU A 108 -8.17 6.57 3.90
CA GLU A 108 -7.83 6.67 5.33
C GLU A 108 -8.79 5.91 6.27
N GLU A 109 -9.78 5.20 5.75
CA GLU A 109 -10.63 4.34 6.58
C GLU A 109 -9.96 3.02 6.93
N LEU A 110 -10.09 2.63 8.20
CA LEU A 110 -9.70 1.32 8.70
C LEU A 110 -10.90 0.37 8.72
N ILE A 111 -10.85 -0.68 7.90
CA ILE A 111 -11.88 -1.70 7.82
C ILE A 111 -11.44 -2.97 8.53
N MET A 112 -12.20 -3.39 9.53
CA MET A 112 -11.93 -4.63 10.26
C MET A 112 -12.88 -5.76 9.83
N LEU A 113 -12.32 -6.83 9.25
CA LEU A 113 -13.05 -8.05 8.93
C LEU A 113 -12.99 -9.06 10.08
N GLY A 114 -14.08 -9.19 10.82
CA GLY A 114 -14.22 -10.13 11.92
C GLY A 114 -14.91 -11.43 11.52
N GLY A 115 -14.50 -12.56 12.12
CA GLY A 115 -15.18 -13.84 11.91
C GLY A 115 -14.45 -15.02 12.53
N LYS A 116 -15.15 -16.15 12.70
CA LYS A 116 -14.57 -17.39 13.22
C LYS A 116 -13.55 -17.98 12.24
N ARG A 117 -12.73 -18.91 12.72
CA ARG A 117 -11.81 -19.67 11.85
C ARG A 117 -12.61 -20.38 10.76
N GLY A 118 -12.17 -20.27 9.50
CA GLY A 118 -12.86 -20.87 8.35
C GLY A 118 -14.04 -20.09 7.81
N SER A 119 -14.38 -18.89 8.35
CA SER A 119 -15.49 -18.07 7.87
C SER A 119 -15.24 -17.34 6.54
N GLY A 120 -14.06 -17.47 5.96
CA GLY A 120 -13.74 -16.86 4.68
C GLY A 120 -13.13 -15.46 4.72
N LYS A 121 -12.69 -14.94 5.89
CA LYS A 121 -12.05 -13.62 6.00
C LYS A 121 -10.97 -13.38 4.94
N SER A 122 -9.97 -14.27 4.88
CA SER A 122 -8.88 -14.17 3.90
C SER A 122 -9.34 -14.33 2.45
N LEU A 123 -10.50 -14.98 2.22
CA LEU A 123 -11.11 -15.08 0.90
C LEU A 123 -11.70 -13.73 0.49
N VAL A 124 -12.41 -13.07 1.40
CA VAL A 124 -12.99 -11.72 1.18
C VAL A 124 -11.86 -10.73 0.91
N SER A 125 -10.81 -10.72 1.76
CA SER A 125 -9.66 -9.82 1.55
C SER A 125 -8.97 -10.05 0.20
N ALA A 126 -8.75 -11.30 -0.19
CA ALA A 126 -8.16 -11.62 -1.49
C ALA A 126 -9.07 -11.21 -2.66
N ASN A 127 -10.39 -11.32 -2.50
CA ASN A 127 -11.36 -10.85 -3.50
C ASN A 127 -11.32 -9.33 -3.64
N MET A 128 -11.25 -8.59 -2.53
CA MET A 128 -11.11 -7.13 -2.56
C MET A 128 -9.84 -6.72 -3.34
N VAL A 129 -8.71 -7.36 -3.09
CA VAL A 129 -7.44 -7.11 -3.81
C VAL A 129 -7.56 -7.44 -5.30
N ALA A 130 -8.21 -8.56 -5.66
CA ALA A 130 -8.43 -8.92 -7.05
C ALA A 130 -9.28 -7.87 -7.78
N ASN A 131 -10.36 -7.40 -7.14
CA ASN A 131 -11.22 -6.36 -7.71
C ASN A 131 -10.50 -5.02 -7.86
N GLN A 132 -9.69 -4.61 -6.88
CA GLN A 132 -8.87 -3.40 -7.01
C GLN A 132 -7.93 -3.49 -8.21
N TYR A 133 -7.31 -4.66 -8.41
CA TYR A 133 -6.47 -4.90 -9.58
C TYR A 133 -7.25 -4.77 -10.90
N GLU A 134 -8.45 -5.33 -11.00
CA GLU A 134 -9.31 -5.21 -12.17
C GLU A 134 -9.77 -3.77 -12.44
N MET A 135 -9.92 -2.96 -11.39
CA MET A 135 -10.22 -1.52 -11.47
C MET A 135 -9.01 -0.66 -11.88
N GLY A 136 -7.83 -1.25 -12.06
CA GLY A 136 -6.61 -0.54 -12.42
C GLY A 136 -5.83 0.02 -11.23
N ASN A 137 -6.18 -0.38 -10.02
CA ASN A 137 -5.54 0.07 -8.79
C ASN A 137 -4.44 -0.89 -8.32
N THR A 138 -3.55 -0.38 -7.48
CA THR A 138 -2.50 -1.16 -6.81
C THR A 138 -2.90 -1.46 -5.37
N SER A 139 -2.62 -2.68 -4.92
CA SER A 139 -2.89 -3.12 -3.55
C SER A 139 -1.67 -3.78 -2.92
N ILE A 140 -1.55 -3.67 -1.59
CA ILE A 140 -0.57 -4.42 -0.81
C ILE A 140 -1.30 -5.41 0.10
N TYR A 141 -0.86 -6.66 0.07
CA TYR A 141 -1.36 -7.72 0.93
C TYR A 141 -0.25 -8.22 1.86
N PHE A 142 -0.35 -7.92 3.14
CA PHE A 142 0.52 -8.47 4.17
C PHE A 142 -0.07 -9.80 4.68
N THR A 143 0.73 -10.83 4.72
CA THR A 143 0.30 -12.14 5.21
C THR A 143 1.28 -12.71 6.23
N ILE A 144 0.74 -13.20 7.35
CA ILE A 144 1.51 -13.88 8.42
C ILE A 144 1.16 -15.36 8.54
N GLU A 145 -0.04 -15.76 8.06
CA GLU A 145 -0.51 -17.16 8.13
C GLU A 145 -0.25 -17.94 6.84
N MET A 146 -0.40 -17.27 5.69
CA MET A 146 -0.25 -17.89 4.36
C MET A 146 1.08 -17.49 3.74
N THR A 147 1.62 -18.36 2.92
CA THR A 147 2.78 -18.02 2.10
C THR A 147 2.40 -17.07 0.96
N ALA A 148 3.39 -16.33 0.44
CA ALA A 148 3.20 -15.49 -0.75
C ALA A 148 2.63 -16.29 -1.92
N MET A 149 3.10 -17.52 -2.12
CA MET A 149 2.63 -18.41 -3.17
C MET A 149 1.15 -18.81 -2.98
N GLU A 150 0.73 -19.15 -1.76
CA GLU A 150 -0.68 -19.48 -1.48
C GLU A 150 -1.60 -18.29 -1.70
N THR A 151 -1.18 -17.10 -1.28
CA THR A 151 -1.90 -15.84 -1.49
C THR A 151 -2.00 -15.52 -2.98
N PHE A 152 -0.89 -15.61 -3.70
CA PHE A 152 -0.82 -15.42 -5.15
C PHE A 152 -1.76 -16.38 -5.90
N GLN A 153 -1.74 -17.68 -5.57
CA GLN A 153 -2.61 -18.68 -6.20
C GLN A 153 -4.10 -18.39 -5.94
N ARG A 154 -4.47 -17.91 -4.76
CA ARG A 154 -5.86 -17.54 -4.45
C ARG A 154 -6.32 -16.34 -5.26
N ILE A 155 -5.50 -15.28 -5.30
CA ILE A 155 -5.83 -14.09 -6.09
C ILE A 155 -5.90 -14.43 -7.58
N THR A 156 -4.94 -15.22 -8.08
CA THR A 156 -4.93 -15.65 -9.49
C THR A 156 -6.15 -16.52 -9.82
N SER A 157 -6.58 -17.37 -8.88
CA SER A 157 -7.84 -18.15 -9.03
C SER A 157 -9.05 -17.23 -9.24
N MET A 158 -9.14 -16.13 -8.50
CA MET A 158 -10.24 -15.16 -8.63
C MET A 158 -10.18 -14.42 -9.98
N LEU A 159 -9.00 -13.93 -10.35
CA LEU A 159 -8.79 -13.20 -11.61
C LEU A 159 -8.99 -14.07 -12.85
N SER A 160 -8.65 -15.36 -12.79
CA SER A 160 -8.74 -16.29 -13.93
C SER A 160 -10.05 -17.05 -14.01
N GLY A 161 -10.82 -17.09 -12.91
CA GLY A 161 -12.00 -17.95 -12.77
C GLY A 161 -11.68 -19.45 -12.62
N VAL A 162 -10.40 -19.82 -12.49
CA VAL A 162 -9.96 -21.20 -12.33
C VAL A 162 -10.01 -21.63 -10.86
N SER A 163 -10.47 -22.86 -10.61
CA SER A 163 -10.58 -23.39 -9.25
C SER A 163 -9.24 -23.37 -8.52
N TYR A 164 -9.20 -22.74 -7.33
CA TYR A 164 -8.02 -22.76 -6.45
C TYR A 164 -7.54 -24.19 -6.13
N ALA A 165 -8.47 -25.13 -5.97
CA ALA A 165 -8.12 -26.53 -5.70
C ALA A 165 -7.35 -27.18 -6.87
N ASN A 166 -7.71 -26.84 -8.11
CA ASN A 166 -7.03 -27.35 -9.31
C ASN A 166 -5.65 -26.71 -9.46
N ILE A 167 -5.54 -25.39 -9.21
CA ILE A 167 -4.26 -24.68 -9.22
C ILE A 167 -3.31 -25.30 -8.18
N ARG A 168 -3.76 -25.46 -6.94
CA ARG A 168 -2.95 -25.99 -5.85
C ARG A 168 -2.47 -27.43 -6.08
N LYS A 169 -3.31 -28.27 -6.69
CA LYS A 169 -2.99 -29.67 -6.99
C LYS A 169 -2.24 -29.84 -8.29
N ASN A 170 -2.03 -28.76 -9.05
CA ASN A 170 -1.50 -28.79 -10.42
C ASN A 170 -2.28 -29.75 -11.34
N ASN A 171 -3.60 -29.80 -11.15
CA ASN A 171 -4.50 -30.65 -11.93
C ASN A 171 -5.39 -29.76 -12.81
N LEU A 172 -4.75 -29.18 -13.83
CA LEU A 172 -5.36 -28.21 -14.73
C LEU A 172 -5.66 -28.84 -16.08
N ASP A 173 -6.84 -28.61 -16.58
CA ASP A 173 -7.16 -28.92 -17.97
C ASP A 173 -6.60 -27.84 -18.92
N THR A 174 -6.75 -28.06 -20.23
CA THR A 174 -6.22 -27.13 -21.24
C THR A 174 -6.88 -25.76 -21.20
N GLN A 175 -8.17 -25.69 -20.86
CA GLN A 175 -8.90 -24.42 -20.78
C GLN A 175 -8.46 -23.64 -19.54
N GLU A 176 -8.34 -24.31 -18.41
CA GLU A 176 -7.85 -23.75 -17.16
C GLU A 176 -6.42 -23.23 -17.30
N MET A 177 -5.53 -24.01 -17.94
CA MET A 177 -4.16 -23.57 -18.23
C MET A 177 -4.13 -22.31 -19.10
N ASN A 178 -4.97 -22.23 -20.13
CA ASN A 178 -5.07 -21.05 -20.98
C ASN A 178 -5.57 -19.83 -20.22
N ALA A 179 -6.60 -20.00 -19.38
CA ALA A 179 -7.16 -18.93 -18.57
C ALA A 179 -6.10 -18.37 -17.58
N LEU A 180 -5.36 -19.25 -16.91
CA LEU A 180 -4.27 -18.86 -16.03
C LEU A 180 -3.14 -18.14 -16.78
N ALA A 181 -2.69 -18.70 -17.92
CA ALA A 181 -1.65 -18.09 -18.72
C ALA A 181 -2.08 -16.71 -19.25
N LYS A 182 -3.34 -16.57 -19.69
CA LYS A 182 -3.89 -15.27 -20.10
C LYS A 182 -3.89 -14.25 -18.99
N THR A 183 -4.37 -14.64 -17.81
CA THR A 183 -4.37 -13.78 -16.61
C THR A 183 -2.95 -13.36 -16.24
N ARG A 184 -2.03 -14.31 -16.28
CA ARG A 184 -0.62 -14.06 -15.96
C ARG A 184 0.06 -13.13 -16.96
N ALA A 185 -0.11 -13.38 -18.27
CA ALA A 185 0.38 -12.51 -19.34
C ALA A 185 -0.18 -11.08 -19.22
N GLY A 186 -1.46 -10.96 -18.83
CA GLY A 186 -2.12 -9.67 -18.62
C GLY A 186 -1.49 -8.78 -17.55
N MET A 187 -0.63 -9.31 -16.69
CA MET A 187 0.13 -8.55 -15.68
C MET A 187 1.39 -7.89 -16.23
N PHE A 188 1.81 -8.25 -17.44
CA PHE A 188 3.07 -7.79 -18.04
C PHE A 188 2.83 -6.97 -19.31
N LEU A 189 3.78 -6.10 -19.60
CA LEU A 189 3.83 -5.36 -20.86
C LEU A 189 4.41 -6.25 -21.96
N GLU A 190 3.93 -6.07 -23.19
CA GLU A 190 4.47 -6.73 -24.40
C GLU A 190 4.53 -8.27 -24.32
N SER A 191 3.60 -8.86 -23.57
CA SER A 191 3.55 -10.30 -23.28
C SER A 191 2.86 -11.15 -24.35
N GLU A 192 2.26 -10.54 -25.37
CA GLU A 192 1.39 -11.19 -26.36
C GLU A 192 2.14 -12.32 -27.11
N LYS A 193 3.36 -12.05 -27.57
CA LYS A 193 4.16 -13.05 -28.30
C LYS A 193 4.55 -14.25 -27.44
N ILE A 194 4.78 -14.03 -26.15
CA ILE A 194 5.10 -15.09 -25.21
C ILE A 194 3.86 -15.92 -24.92
N TYR A 195 2.70 -15.28 -24.83
CA TYR A 195 1.43 -15.96 -24.65
C TYR A 195 1.04 -16.78 -25.88
N ASP A 196 1.18 -16.26 -27.09
CA ASP A 196 0.94 -17.00 -28.34
C ASP A 196 1.83 -18.22 -28.45
N ASN A 197 3.11 -18.09 -28.12
CA ASN A 197 4.05 -19.20 -28.09
C ASN A 197 3.66 -20.27 -27.04
N PHE A 198 3.10 -19.86 -25.91
CA PHE A 198 2.55 -20.80 -24.93
C PHE A 198 1.34 -21.53 -25.47
N LEU A 199 0.44 -20.88 -26.21
CA LEU A 199 -0.72 -21.54 -26.81
C LEU A 199 -0.32 -22.67 -27.78
N ASP A 200 0.82 -22.50 -28.49
CA ASP A 200 1.32 -23.50 -29.42
C ASP A 200 2.03 -24.66 -28.71
N ASN A 201 2.89 -24.37 -27.74
CA ASN A 201 3.81 -25.34 -27.16
C ASN A 201 3.36 -25.93 -25.82
N ARG A 202 2.45 -25.25 -25.10
CA ARG A 202 1.90 -25.66 -23.79
C ARG A 202 2.96 -25.86 -22.70
N ASP A 203 4.12 -25.23 -22.82
CA ASP A 203 5.18 -25.29 -21.82
C ASP A 203 5.03 -24.14 -20.80
N ALA A 204 4.36 -24.44 -19.70
CA ALA A 204 4.07 -23.47 -18.64
C ALA A 204 5.36 -22.95 -17.95
N LEU A 205 6.39 -23.78 -17.80
CA LEU A 205 7.63 -23.36 -17.15
C LEU A 205 8.43 -22.38 -18.02
N THR A 206 8.53 -22.66 -19.31
CA THR A 206 9.19 -21.75 -20.26
C THR A 206 8.40 -20.45 -20.40
N PHE A 207 7.06 -20.51 -20.38
CA PHE A 207 6.19 -19.35 -20.39
C PHE A 207 6.46 -18.43 -19.18
N GLU A 208 6.40 -18.95 -17.95
CA GLU A 208 6.64 -18.17 -16.73
C GLU A 208 8.06 -17.56 -16.70
N ARG A 209 9.07 -18.34 -17.09
CA ARG A 209 10.46 -17.85 -17.14
C ARG A 209 10.61 -16.70 -18.14
N LYS A 210 10.05 -16.82 -19.33
CA LYS A 210 10.10 -15.75 -20.34
C LYS A 210 9.37 -14.51 -19.91
N LEU A 211 8.14 -14.63 -19.36
CA LEU A 211 7.41 -13.48 -18.82
C LEU A 211 8.24 -12.70 -17.80
N THR A 212 8.86 -13.40 -16.85
CA THR A 212 9.60 -12.75 -15.76
C THR A 212 10.97 -12.22 -16.18
N SER A 213 11.59 -12.77 -17.24
CA SER A 213 12.91 -12.35 -17.70
C SER A 213 12.89 -11.34 -18.86
N GLU A 214 11.85 -11.36 -19.70
CA GLU A 214 11.79 -10.59 -20.93
C GLU A 214 10.76 -9.46 -20.88
N CYS A 215 9.75 -9.54 -20.00
CA CYS A 215 8.69 -8.54 -19.89
C CYS A 215 8.75 -7.76 -18.57
N ALA A 216 8.42 -6.48 -18.63
CA ALA A 216 8.23 -5.67 -17.43
C ALA A 216 6.80 -5.80 -16.90
N LEU A 217 6.62 -5.73 -15.58
CA LEU A 217 5.29 -5.63 -14.97
C LEU A 217 4.62 -4.33 -15.43
N LYS A 218 3.31 -4.38 -15.59
CA LYS A 218 2.52 -3.17 -15.86
C LYS A 218 2.70 -2.18 -14.71
N PRO A 219 2.99 -0.90 -14.98
CA PRO A 219 3.22 0.08 -13.92
C PRO A 219 1.91 0.57 -13.27
N ASP A 220 0.77 0.39 -13.95
CA ASP A 220 -0.47 1.06 -13.57
C ASP A 220 -1.21 0.35 -12.44
N ASN A 221 -1.22 -0.97 -12.44
CA ASN A 221 -1.88 -1.77 -11.42
C ASN A 221 -1.02 -2.97 -11.03
N GLN A 222 -0.80 -3.12 -9.74
CA GLN A 222 0.02 -4.21 -9.20
C GLN A 222 -0.58 -4.78 -7.92
N ILE A 223 -0.29 -6.03 -7.65
CA ILE A 223 -0.59 -6.69 -6.38
C ILE A 223 0.73 -7.03 -5.72
N ILE A 224 1.02 -6.37 -4.61
CA ILE A 224 2.24 -6.57 -3.83
C ILE A 224 1.90 -7.50 -2.66
N ILE A 225 2.57 -8.63 -2.57
CA ILE A 225 2.38 -9.59 -1.47
C ILE A 225 3.62 -9.56 -0.59
N VAL A 226 3.42 -9.29 0.69
CA VAL A 226 4.47 -9.28 1.71
C VAL A 226 4.23 -10.45 2.65
N ASP A 227 5.06 -11.48 2.53
CA ASP A 227 5.05 -12.69 3.37
C ASP A 227 6.17 -12.54 4.41
N ASP A 228 5.82 -11.96 5.54
CA ASP A 228 6.76 -11.77 6.65
C ASP A 228 6.10 -12.21 7.96
N ARG A 229 6.61 -13.28 8.56
CA ARG A 229 6.10 -13.81 9.82
C ARG A 229 6.54 -13.01 11.05
N SER A 230 7.53 -12.15 10.87
CA SER A 230 8.05 -11.22 11.89
C SER A 230 7.54 -9.79 11.67
N LEU A 231 6.41 -9.65 10.99
CA LEU A 231 5.83 -8.36 10.61
C LEU A 231 5.67 -7.43 11.82
N SER A 232 6.32 -6.28 11.76
CA SER A 232 6.21 -5.20 12.74
C SER A 232 5.49 -3.99 12.14
N LEU A 233 4.96 -3.10 12.99
CA LEU A 233 4.36 -1.84 12.50
C LEU A 233 5.37 -1.02 11.70
N THR A 234 6.62 -0.99 12.14
CA THR A 234 7.71 -0.30 11.42
C THR A 234 7.97 -0.89 10.03
N SER A 235 7.93 -2.24 9.90
CA SER A 235 8.12 -2.87 8.59
C SER A 235 6.92 -2.65 7.66
N ILE A 236 5.71 -2.61 8.20
CA ILE A 236 4.50 -2.24 7.45
C ILE A 236 4.64 -0.82 6.91
N ASP A 237 4.90 0.14 7.80
CA ASP A 237 5.04 1.54 7.44
C ASP A 237 6.11 1.76 6.37
N LEU A 238 7.28 1.16 6.52
CA LEU A 238 8.35 1.24 5.52
C LEU A 238 7.92 0.71 4.14
N GLN A 239 7.16 -0.39 4.09
CA GLN A 239 6.66 -0.93 2.82
C GLN A 239 5.57 -0.02 2.23
N LEU A 240 4.72 0.57 3.07
CA LEU A 240 3.69 1.51 2.64
C LEU A 240 4.30 2.80 2.08
N GLN A 241 5.30 3.37 2.75
CA GLN A 241 6.02 4.56 2.26
C GLN A 241 6.67 4.30 0.89
N LYS A 242 7.32 3.15 0.70
CA LYS A 242 7.88 2.76 -0.60
C LYS A 242 6.81 2.64 -1.67
N ALA A 243 5.71 1.98 -1.36
CA ALA A 243 4.62 1.81 -2.31
C ALA A 243 3.93 3.15 -2.63
N LYS A 244 3.72 4.01 -1.63
CA LYS A 244 3.18 5.36 -1.83
C LYS A 244 4.09 6.20 -2.73
N ALA A 245 5.41 6.13 -2.52
CA ALA A 245 6.38 6.82 -3.36
C ALA A 245 6.38 6.31 -4.81
N GLN A 246 6.12 5.02 -5.04
CA GLN A 246 6.12 4.42 -6.36
C GLN A 246 4.79 4.57 -7.10
N PHE A 247 3.66 4.41 -6.42
CA PHE A 247 2.32 4.31 -7.03
C PHE A 247 1.44 5.54 -6.77
N GLY A 248 1.78 6.36 -5.76
CA GLY A 248 0.99 7.54 -5.40
C GLY A 248 -0.47 7.18 -5.10
N ASP A 249 -1.38 7.93 -5.70
CA ASP A 249 -2.84 7.77 -5.52
C ASP A 249 -3.42 6.46 -6.07
N ARG A 250 -2.66 5.71 -6.87
CA ARG A 250 -3.06 4.39 -7.34
C ARG A 250 -2.98 3.29 -6.28
N LEU A 251 -2.26 3.53 -5.19
CA LEU A 251 -2.30 2.66 -4.02
C LEU A 251 -3.64 2.84 -3.31
N SER A 252 -4.57 1.90 -3.53
CA SER A 252 -5.95 2.02 -3.08
C SER A 252 -6.29 1.18 -1.86
N LEU A 253 -5.63 0.04 -1.69
CA LEU A 253 -5.97 -0.94 -0.65
C LEU A 253 -4.72 -1.52 0.00
N VAL A 254 -4.75 -1.59 1.32
CA VAL A 254 -3.76 -2.28 2.16
C VAL A 254 -4.49 -3.33 2.99
N VAL A 255 -4.04 -4.59 2.92
CA VAL A 255 -4.64 -5.73 3.63
C VAL A 255 -3.61 -6.38 4.53
#